data_7d3e92aecd5f180a6bbb5cb61fd3f6ec
#
_entry.id   7d3e92aecd5f180a6bbb5cb61fd3f6ec
#
_cell.length_a   1.000
_cell.length_b   1.000
_cell.length_c   1.000
_cell.angle_alpha   90.00
_cell.angle_beta   90.00
_cell.angle_gamma   90.00
#
_symmetry.space_group_name_H-M   'P 1'
#
loop_
_entity.id
_entity.type
_entity.pdbx_description
1 polymer ?
#
loop_
_entity_poly.entity_id
_entity_poly.type
_entity_poly.pdbx_seq_one_letter_code
_entity_poly.pdbx_strand_id
1 'polypeptide(L)'
;MVPDGLWIYVDNPFSIHISTEIPPSVARGPRPACVAPMNDYEPIPGEPTATMFQSLEQIRRQTLQRCTATVGQSDRQLLFGMTTALELQGVPVPSHCNLDTAALHVTVRTRSGRPHIRPLKSVPVIVHIWRHCTPQSLIRISNGVHALHVFHVWAQLSSYLSTEDLVVLGDSILAMLVHNGAPDADKLYLELQRFIKEMPPFRGKSICRQAMTLVRPNVWSPAESSLRLGVQRHGIPDGRCNVVVPGITFRSGAAISLDIAWVEFKVGVEYDGDRHRTDKIQWRRDNEKRERLRAHGWILIIVTAQNLIDEMSIAELALRIARRLAERGATIEFEVIAISLEELARKHGHRYDRRR
;
A
#
# COMPACT_ATOMS: atom_id res chain seq x y z
N MET A 1 28.01 1.70 -17.55
CA MET A 1 29.16 2.33 -16.87
C MET A 1 28.73 2.59 -15.43
N VAL A 2 29.37 1.96 -14.45
CA VAL A 2 29.17 2.31 -13.04
C VAL A 2 29.84 3.69 -12.87
N PRO A 3 29.17 4.70 -12.29
CA PRO A 3 29.79 6.00 -12.04
C PRO A 3 31.09 5.78 -11.23
N ASP A 4 32.13 6.56 -11.54
CA ASP A 4 33.37 6.53 -10.79
C ASP A 4 33.07 6.80 -9.30
N GLY A 5 33.43 5.84 -8.44
CA GLY A 5 33.23 5.95 -7.00
C GLY A 5 32.12 5.08 -6.39
N LEU A 6 31.36 4.31 -7.19
CA LEU A 6 30.40 3.34 -6.65
C LEU A 6 31.00 1.92 -6.64
N TRP A 7 31.03 1.30 -5.47
CA TRP A 7 31.54 -0.06 -5.29
C TRP A 7 30.39 -1.05 -5.15
N ILE A 8 30.44 -2.15 -5.91
CA ILE A 8 29.52 -3.27 -5.83
C ILE A 8 30.36 -4.50 -5.52
N TYR A 9 30.12 -5.14 -4.38
CA TYR A 9 30.78 -6.37 -4.01
C TYR A 9 29.77 -7.41 -3.50
N VAL A 10 30.09 -8.67 -3.67
CA VAL A 10 29.20 -9.81 -3.41
C VAL A 10 29.72 -10.56 -2.19
N ASP A 11 28.94 -10.58 -1.11
CA ASP A 11 29.26 -11.31 0.11
C ASP A 11 28.77 -12.77 0.04
N ASN A 12 27.68 -13.00 -0.66
CA ASN A 12 27.13 -14.32 -0.93
C ASN A 12 26.36 -14.29 -2.27
N PRO A 13 26.02 -15.45 -2.89
CA PRO A 13 25.39 -15.48 -4.22
C PRO A 13 24.01 -14.82 -4.31
N PHE A 14 23.40 -14.44 -3.19
CA PHE A 14 22.04 -13.87 -3.15
C PHE A 14 21.99 -12.42 -2.67
N SER A 15 23.13 -11.84 -2.24
CA SER A 15 23.19 -10.50 -1.69
C SER A 15 24.37 -9.70 -2.24
N ILE A 16 24.14 -8.43 -2.54
CA ILE A 16 25.11 -7.49 -3.09
C ILE A 16 25.15 -6.24 -2.20
N HIS A 17 26.37 -5.82 -1.84
CA HIS A 17 26.58 -4.54 -1.18
C HIS A 17 26.83 -3.42 -2.20
N ILE A 18 26.18 -2.29 -2.02
CA ILE A 18 26.32 -1.11 -2.87
C ILE A 18 26.68 0.09 -1.97
N SER A 19 27.87 0.67 -2.17
CA SER A 19 28.38 1.80 -1.38
C SER A 19 29.35 2.66 -2.17
N THR A 20 29.56 3.90 -1.74
CA THR A 20 30.65 4.77 -2.21
C THR A 20 31.95 4.57 -1.43
N GLU A 21 31.92 3.84 -0.31
CA GLU A 21 33.12 3.53 0.49
C GLU A 21 33.75 2.19 0.04
N ILE A 22 35.09 2.15 0.02
CA ILE A 22 35.86 0.93 -0.31
C ILE A 22 35.86 0.04 0.93
N PRO A 23 35.31 -1.20 0.85
CA PRO A 23 35.40 -2.12 1.96
C PRO A 23 36.85 -2.58 2.18
N PRO A 24 37.28 -2.83 3.43
CA PRO A 24 38.67 -3.13 3.78
C PRO A 24 39.22 -4.44 3.16
N SER A 25 38.42 -5.28 2.58
CA SER A 25 38.78 -6.63 2.13
C SER A 25 38.92 -6.83 0.60
N VAL A 26 38.69 -5.81 -0.23
CA VAL A 26 38.67 -5.96 -1.70
C VAL A 26 39.89 -5.31 -2.34
N ALA A 27 40.97 -6.07 -2.42
CA ALA A 27 42.10 -5.78 -3.33
C ALA A 27 41.89 -6.60 -4.60
N ARG A 28 41.53 -5.90 -5.69
CA ARG A 28 41.67 -6.25 -7.12
C ARG A 28 41.05 -7.56 -7.65
N GLY A 29 39.92 -7.41 -8.37
CA GLY A 29 39.37 -8.40 -9.31
C GLY A 29 38.81 -7.69 -10.57
N PRO A 30 38.63 -8.40 -11.73
CA PRO A 30 38.34 -7.80 -13.04
C PRO A 30 36.91 -7.27 -13.20
N ARG A 31 36.73 -6.27 -14.07
CA ARG A 31 35.49 -5.53 -14.34
C ARG A 31 34.46 -6.34 -15.15
N PRO A 32 33.17 -6.31 -14.84
CA PRO A 32 32.12 -6.88 -15.68
C PRO A 32 31.57 -5.89 -16.72
N ALA A 33 30.94 -6.44 -17.76
CA ALA A 33 30.49 -5.80 -18.98
C ALA A 33 29.17 -4.99 -18.85
N CYS A 34 29.02 -3.99 -19.74
CA CYS A 34 27.89 -3.05 -19.81
C CYS A 34 26.63 -3.66 -20.45
N VAL A 35 25.46 -3.23 -19.97
CA VAL A 35 24.14 -3.43 -20.61
C VAL A 35 23.64 -2.09 -21.15
N ALA A 36 23.09 -2.11 -22.39
CA ALA A 36 22.63 -0.95 -23.15
C ALA A 36 21.21 -0.48 -22.76
N PRO A 37 20.82 0.78 -23.00
CA PRO A 37 19.50 1.30 -22.67
C PRO A 37 18.44 0.94 -23.71
N MET A 38 17.21 0.66 -23.28
CA MET A 38 16.05 0.48 -24.12
C MET A 38 15.15 1.74 -24.16
N ASN A 39 14.61 1.98 -25.35
CA ASN A 39 13.86 3.16 -25.78
C ASN A 39 12.33 3.06 -25.62
N ASP A 40 11.77 4.18 -25.44
CA ASP A 40 10.48 4.84 -25.72
C ASP A 40 9.26 4.02 -26.21
N TYR A 41 8.14 4.23 -25.51
CA TYR A 41 6.79 3.80 -25.89
C TYR A 41 5.86 5.02 -26.07
N GLU A 42 5.07 5.06 -27.16
CA GLU A 42 4.05 6.08 -27.42
C GLU A 42 2.66 5.68 -26.87
N PRO A 43 1.85 6.62 -26.33
CA PRO A 43 0.56 6.31 -25.72
C PRO A 43 -0.64 6.51 -26.67
N ILE A 44 -1.68 5.70 -26.47
CA ILE A 44 -3.00 5.78 -27.12
C ILE A 44 -3.91 6.78 -26.37
N PRO A 45 -4.72 7.64 -27.06
CA PRO A 45 -5.60 8.60 -26.38
C PRO A 45 -6.84 7.92 -25.77
N GLY A 46 -7.16 8.23 -24.52
CA GLY A 46 -8.33 7.78 -23.78
C GLY A 46 -9.01 8.91 -22.99
N GLU A 47 -10.34 8.74 -22.75
CA GLU A 47 -11.21 9.68 -22.04
C GLU A 47 -10.73 10.04 -20.60
N PRO A 48 -11.14 11.19 -20.01
CA PRO A 48 -10.76 11.58 -18.67
C PRO A 48 -11.30 10.56 -17.65
N THR A 49 -10.41 9.74 -17.11
CA THR A 49 -10.75 8.72 -16.13
C THR A 49 -10.90 9.33 -14.74
N ALA A 50 -11.97 8.93 -14.03
CA ALA A 50 -12.24 9.32 -12.65
C ALA A 50 -11.03 9.06 -11.74
N THR A 51 -10.78 9.95 -10.78
CA THR A 51 -9.76 9.72 -9.74
C THR A 51 -10.10 8.47 -8.93
N MET A 52 -9.12 7.88 -8.23
CA MET A 52 -9.36 6.72 -7.35
C MET A 52 -10.52 6.98 -6.39
N PHE A 53 -10.56 8.16 -5.75
CA PHE A 53 -11.63 8.52 -4.81
C PHE A 53 -13.00 8.63 -5.47
N GLN A 54 -13.08 9.17 -6.70
CA GLN A 54 -14.34 9.22 -7.46
C GLN A 54 -14.83 7.81 -7.81
N SER A 55 -13.93 6.92 -8.20
CA SER A 55 -14.25 5.51 -8.49
C SER A 55 -14.74 4.79 -7.23
N LEU A 56 -14.09 4.99 -6.08
CA LEU A 56 -14.49 4.40 -4.80
C LEU A 56 -15.86 4.94 -4.33
N GLU A 57 -16.12 6.22 -4.51
CA GLU A 57 -17.44 6.81 -4.18
C GLU A 57 -18.55 6.27 -5.09
N GLN A 58 -18.27 6.02 -6.36
CA GLN A 58 -19.22 5.37 -7.26
C GLN A 58 -19.54 3.93 -6.81
N ILE A 59 -18.51 3.13 -6.50
CA ILE A 59 -18.66 1.77 -5.97
C ILE A 59 -19.48 1.81 -4.68
N ARG A 60 -19.13 2.71 -3.76
CA ARG A 60 -19.85 2.91 -2.49
C ARG A 60 -21.33 3.15 -2.70
N ARG A 61 -21.72 4.05 -3.63
CA ARG A 61 -23.12 4.35 -3.95
C ARG A 61 -23.86 3.13 -4.51
N GLN A 62 -23.25 2.40 -5.44
CA GLN A 62 -23.82 1.18 -6.02
C GLN A 62 -24.02 0.09 -4.95
N THR A 63 -23.02 -0.13 -4.11
CA THR A 63 -23.11 -1.09 -3.01
C THR A 63 -24.16 -0.69 -1.98
N LEU A 64 -24.26 0.60 -1.64
CA LEU A 64 -25.29 1.10 -0.75
C LEU A 64 -26.70 0.83 -1.30
N GLN A 65 -26.95 1.04 -2.59
CA GLN A 65 -28.23 0.72 -3.23
C GLN A 65 -28.57 -0.77 -3.13
N ARG A 66 -27.60 -1.66 -3.40
CA ARG A 66 -27.75 -3.11 -3.27
C ARG A 66 -28.05 -3.52 -1.82
N CYS A 67 -27.32 -2.96 -0.86
CA CYS A 67 -27.52 -3.22 0.57
C CYS A 67 -28.91 -2.74 1.03
N THR A 68 -29.35 -1.56 0.63
CA THR A 68 -30.66 -1.01 0.98
C THR A 68 -31.81 -1.88 0.47
N ALA A 69 -31.72 -2.35 -0.78
CA ALA A 69 -32.69 -3.28 -1.35
C ALA A 69 -32.73 -4.62 -0.57
N THR A 70 -31.57 -5.12 -0.16
CA THR A 70 -31.45 -6.38 0.60
C THR A 70 -31.99 -6.27 2.02
N VAL A 71 -31.77 -5.13 2.70
CA VAL A 71 -32.32 -4.87 4.04
C VAL A 71 -33.84 -4.95 4.04
N GLY A 72 -34.52 -4.43 3.00
CA GLY A 72 -35.97 -4.51 2.85
C GLY A 72 -36.52 -5.92 2.68
N GLN A 73 -35.67 -6.92 2.39
CA GLN A 73 -36.07 -8.32 2.22
C GLN A 73 -35.71 -9.20 3.42
N SER A 74 -35.07 -8.63 4.45
CA SER A 74 -34.58 -9.38 5.61
C SER A 74 -35.57 -9.31 6.78
N ASP A 75 -35.72 -10.42 7.51
CA ASP A 75 -36.48 -10.49 8.76
C ASP A 75 -35.73 -9.90 9.96
N ARG A 76 -34.45 -9.58 9.78
CA ARG A 76 -33.56 -9.05 10.83
C ARG A 76 -32.70 -7.92 10.33
N GLN A 77 -32.19 -7.12 11.25
CA GLN A 77 -31.17 -6.13 10.95
C GLN A 77 -29.92 -6.82 10.39
N LEU A 78 -29.45 -6.36 9.23
CA LEU A 78 -28.24 -6.87 8.59
C LEU A 78 -27.02 -6.05 9.04
N LEU A 79 -25.93 -6.75 9.33
CA LEU A 79 -24.60 -6.19 9.52
C LEU A 79 -23.73 -6.60 8.37
N PHE A 80 -23.38 -5.70 7.47
CA PHE A 80 -22.51 -5.97 6.35
C PHE A 80 -21.05 -6.06 6.83
N GLY A 81 -20.31 -7.06 6.33
CA GLY A 81 -18.91 -7.33 6.66
C GLY A 81 -18.07 -7.57 5.41
N MET A 82 -16.86 -8.09 5.58
CA MET A 82 -15.96 -8.49 4.51
C MET A 82 -15.80 -7.36 3.45
N THR A 83 -15.76 -7.74 2.15
CA THR A 83 -15.61 -6.77 1.03
C THR A 83 -16.75 -5.76 0.94
N THR A 84 -18.00 -6.17 1.22
CA THR A 84 -19.15 -5.26 1.24
C THR A 84 -18.96 -4.12 2.24
N ALA A 85 -18.42 -4.41 3.43
CA ALA A 85 -18.16 -3.37 4.43
C ALA A 85 -17.01 -2.44 4.03
N LEU A 86 -16.01 -2.91 3.27
CA LEU A 86 -14.98 -2.07 2.69
C LEU A 86 -15.58 -1.08 1.69
N GLU A 87 -16.34 -1.58 0.72
CA GLU A 87 -17.01 -0.76 -0.29
C GLU A 87 -17.93 0.31 0.33
N LEU A 88 -18.75 -0.06 1.33
CA LEU A 88 -19.63 0.87 2.05
C LEU A 88 -18.87 1.97 2.79
N GLN A 89 -17.61 1.73 3.16
CA GLN A 89 -16.75 2.70 3.85
C GLN A 89 -15.72 3.35 2.92
N GLY A 90 -15.82 3.12 1.60
CA GLY A 90 -14.96 3.71 0.58
C GLY A 90 -13.52 3.19 0.59
N VAL A 91 -13.28 2.01 1.17
CA VAL A 91 -11.95 1.38 1.20
C VAL A 91 -11.80 0.49 -0.04
N PRO A 92 -10.68 0.57 -0.78
CA PRO A 92 -10.45 -0.30 -1.93
C PRO A 92 -10.43 -1.78 -1.51
N VAL A 93 -11.11 -2.61 -2.30
CA VAL A 93 -11.08 -4.07 -2.12
C VAL A 93 -9.80 -4.60 -2.76
N PRO A 94 -9.02 -5.45 -2.06
CA PRO A 94 -7.83 -6.08 -2.63
C PRO A 94 -8.15 -6.88 -3.89
N SER A 95 -7.30 -6.76 -4.92
CA SER A 95 -7.51 -7.40 -6.23
C SER A 95 -7.43 -8.92 -6.18
N HIS A 96 -6.64 -9.49 -5.25
CA HIS A 96 -6.46 -10.94 -5.09
C HIS A 96 -7.21 -11.47 -3.86
N CYS A 97 -8.49 -11.10 -3.71
CA CYS A 97 -9.33 -11.58 -2.62
C CYS A 97 -10.02 -12.88 -3.01
N ASN A 98 -9.83 -13.95 -2.21
CA ASN A 98 -10.48 -15.26 -2.41
C ASN A 98 -11.96 -15.27 -1.97
N LEU A 99 -12.70 -14.21 -2.29
CA LEU A 99 -14.13 -14.07 -2.02
C LEU A 99 -14.86 -13.68 -3.31
N ASP A 100 -16.14 -14.08 -3.39
CA ASP A 100 -17.02 -13.59 -4.45
C ASP A 100 -17.36 -12.12 -4.17
N THR A 101 -16.63 -11.19 -4.80
CA THR A 101 -16.84 -9.75 -4.65
C THR A 101 -18.15 -9.26 -5.29
N ALA A 102 -18.81 -10.07 -6.14
CA ALA A 102 -20.14 -9.75 -6.67
C ALA A 102 -21.26 -9.99 -5.63
N ALA A 103 -21.03 -10.85 -4.63
CA ALA A 103 -21.96 -11.11 -3.56
C ALA A 103 -21.94 -10.00 -2.49
N LEU A 104 -23.08 -9.81 -1.79
CA LEU A 104 -23.11 -9.05 -0.56
C LEU A 104 -22.74 -9.96 0.62
N HIS A 105 -21.82 -9.51 1.46
CA HIS A 105 -21.33 -10.23 2.62
C HIS A 105 -21.97 -9.72 3.90
N VAL A 106 -22.71 -10.57 4.57
CA VAL A 106 -23.37 -10.28 5.86
C VAL A 106 -22.63 -10.99 6.98
N THR A 107 -22.48 -10.34 8.11
CA THR A 107 -21.80 -10.86 9.29
C THR A 107 -22.80 -11.12 10.40
N VAL A 108 -22.68 -12.28 11.03
CA VAL A 108 -23.47 -12.65 12.21
C VAL A 108 -22.56 -13.17 13.32
N ARG A 109 -22.99 -12.99 14.57
CA ARG A 109 -22.19 -13.43 15.72
C ARG A 109 -22.20 -14.96 15.89
N THR A 110 -23.34 -15.58 15.61
CA THR A 110 -23.56 -17.02 15.79
C THR A 110 -24.35 -17.61 14.63
N ARG A 111 -24.36 -18.95 14.49
CA ARG A 111 -25.17 -19.63 13.46
C ARG A 111 -26.66 -19.36 13.61
N SER A 112 -27.18 -19.28 14.85
CA SER A 112 -28.59 -19.00 15.15
C SER A 112 -28.99 -17.53 14.81
N GLY A 113 -27.99 -16.63 14.63
CA GLY A 113 -28.19 -15.26 14.21
C GLY A 113 -28.36 -15.06 12.69
N ARG A 114 -28.33 -16.14 11.89
CA ARG A 114 -28.50 -16.02 10.44
C ARG A 114 -29.85 -15.43 10.09
N PRO A 115 -29.89 -14.37 9.27
CA PRO A 115 -31.14 -13.78 8.81
C PRO A 115 -31.81 -14.68 7.77
N HIS A 116 -33.12 -14.64 7.71
CA HIS A 116 -33.85 -15.10 6.56
C HIS A 116 -34.01 -13.94 5.58
N ILE A 117 -33.39 -14.07 4.41
CA ILE A 117 -33.40 -13.04 3.35
C ILE A 117 -34.17 -13.62 2.17
N ARG A 118 -35.26 -12.95 1.76
CA ARG A 118 -35.98 -13.34 0.55
C ARG A 118 -35.06 -13.12 -0.67
N PRO A 119 -34.90 -14.13 -1.54
CA PRO A 119 -33.99 -14.01 -2.68
C PRO A 119 -34.35 -12.83 -3.58
N LEU A 120 -33.42 -11.91 -3.74
CA LEU A 120 -33.44 -10.94 -4.84
C LEU A 120 -32.81 -11.64 -6.05
N LYS A 121 -33.49 -11.68 -7.19
CA LYS A 121 -33.07 -12.41 -8.40
C LYS A 121 -31.67 -12.06 -8.92
N SER A 122 -31.03 -11.01 -8.43
CA SER A 122 -29.79 -10.47 -8.97
C SER A 122 -28.65 -10.28 -7.96
N VAL A 123 -28.85 -10.52 -6.65
CA VAL A 123 -27.83 -10.21 -5.65
C VAL A 123 -27.64 -11.40 -4.69
N PRO A 124 -26.59 -12.21 -4.88
CA PRO A 124 -26.27 -13.26 -3.92
C PRO A 124 -25.83 -12.65 -2.58
N VAL A 125 -26.22 -13.29 -1.47
CA VAL A 125 -25.85 -12.91 -0.10
C VAL A 125 -25.13 -14.07 0.58
N ILE A 126 -23.91 -13.80 1.05
CA ILE A 126 -23.09 -14.78 1.77
C ILE A 126 -23.00 -14.37 3.24
N VAL A 127 -23.34 -15.31 4.14
CA VAL A 127 -23.36 -15.07 5.59
C VAL A 127 -22.12 -15.63 6.25
N HIS A 128 -21.34 -14.75 6.89
CA HIS A 128 -20.13 -15.08 7.65
C HIS A 128 -20.37 -15.05 9.16
N ILE A 129 -19.70 -15.91 9.91
CA ILE A 129 -19.75 -15.91 11.37
C ILE A 129 -18.53 -15.17 11.90
N TRP A 130 -18.77 -14.10 12.66
CA TRP A 130 -17.74 -13.35 13.36
C TRP A 130 -18.13 -13.11 14.83
N ARG A 131 -17.60 -13.93 15.72
CA ARG A 131 -17.99 -13.97 17.14
C ARG A 131 -17.62 -12.72 17.92
N HIS A 132 -16.69 -11.92 17.36
CA HIS A 132 -16.10 -10.76 18.02
C HIS A 132 -16.85 -9.44 17.75
N CYS A 133 -18.05 -9.51 17.17
CA CYS A 133 -18.90 -8.32 17.01
C CYS A 133 -19.36 -7.81 18.37
N THR A 134 -19.22 -6.52 18.60
CA THR A 134 -19.79 -5.78 19.74
C THR A 134 -20.63 -4.62 19.21
N PRO A 135 -21.51 -4.00 19.99
CA PRO A 135 -22.25 -2.82 19.54
C PRO A 135 -21.34 -1.71 19.03
N GLN A 136 -20.16 -1.54 19.62
CA GLN A 136 -19.18 -0.51 19.24
C GLN A 136 -18.49 -0.80 17.90
N SER A 137 -18.55 -2.03 17.42
CA SER A 137 -17.99 -2.42 16.12
C SER A 137 -18.93 -2.17 14.95
N LEU A 138 -20.15 -1.65 15.20
CA LEU A 138 -21.14 -1.33 14.18
C LEU A 138 -21.02 0.14 13.75
N ILE A 139 -20.94 0.36 12.45
CA ILE A 139 -20.95 1.69 11.83
C ILE A 139 -22.27 1.85 11.10
N ARG A 140 -23.02 2.91 11.42
CA ARG A 140 -24.23 3.26 10.67
C ARG A 140 -23.83 3.97 9.38
N ILE A 141 -24.14 3.38 8.23
CA ILE A 141 -23.87 3.95 6.90
C ILE A 141 -25.05 4.81 6.43
N SER A 142 -26.27 4.30 6.58
CA SER A 142 -27.52 4.99 6.26
C SER A 142 -28.67 4.40 7.06
N ASN A 143 -29.92 4.83 6.81
CA ASN A 143 -31.10 4.24 7.45
C ASN A 143 -31.18 2.74 7.13
N GLY A 144 -31.12 1.91 8.18
CA GLY A 144 -31.22 0.45 8.11
C GLY A 144 -29.95 -0.25 7.61
N VAL A 145 -28.96 0.44 7.04
CA VAL A 145 -27.71 -0.15 6.56
C VAL A 145 -26.60 0.07 7.57
N HIS A 146 -26.06 -1.04 8.10
CA HIS A 146 -24.97 -1.04 9.07
C HIS A 146 -23.80 -1.87 8.54
N ALA A 147 -22.58 -1.35 8.68
CA ALA A 147 -21.34 -2.05 8.33
C ALA A 147 -20.53 -2.35 9.58
N LEU A 148 -19.75 -3.42 9.52
CA LEU A 148 -18.75 -3.72 10.53
C LEU A 148 -17.59 -2.74 10.40
N HIS A 149 -17.06 -2.23 11.51
CA HIS A 149 -15.93 -1.31 11.55
C HIS A 149 -14.73 -1.90 10.80
N VAL A 150 -14.01 -1.08 10.02
CA VAL A 150 -12.94 -1.53 9.12
C VAL A 150 -11.82 -2.32 9.81
N PHE A 151 -11.51 -2.08 11.08
CA PHE A 151 -10.52 -2.88 11.82
C PHE A 151 -10.98 -4.31 12.02
N HIS A 152 -12.25 -4.54 12.31
CA HIS A 152 -12.82 -5.88 12.36
C HIS A 152 -12.86 -6.54 10.98
N VAL A 153 -13.15 -5.75 9.92
CA VAL A 153 -13.15 -6.24 8.53
C VAL A 153 -11.74 -6.66 8.12
N TRP A 154 -10.71 -5.88 8.47
CA TRP A 154 -9.32 -6.25 8.25
C TRP A 154 -8.96 -7.57 8.92
N ALA A 155 -9.38 -7.76 10.18
CA ALA A 155 -9.20 -9.01 10.91
C ALA A 155 -9.98 -10.18 10.27
N GLN A 156 -11.22 -9.97 9.80
CA GLN A 156 -12.01 -10.98 9.10
C GLN A 156 -11.33 -11.46 7.81
N LEU A 157 -10.78 -10.52 7.03
CA LEU A 157 -10.19 -10.80 5.72
C LEU A 157 -8.83 -11.47 5.81
N SER A 158 -8.18 -11.50 6.95
CA SER A 158 -6.86 -12.12 7.15
C SER A 158 -6.77 -13.61 6.78
N SER A 159 -7.89 -14.31 6.70
CA SER A 159 -7.96 -15.72 6.25
C SER A 159 -8.23 -15.89 4.76
N TYR A 160 -8.44 -14.79 4.04
CA TYR A 160 -8.83 -14.75 2.63
C TYR A 160 -7.83 -13.98 1.76
N LEU A 161 -6.87 -13.32 2.36
CA LEU A 161 -5.87 -12.50 1.71
C LEU A 161 -4.47 -13.07 1.92
N SER A 162 -3.58 -12.78 0.98
CA SER A 162 -2.15 -12.95 1.19
C SER A 162 -1.65 -11.96 2.26
N THR A 163 -0.44 -12.18 2.80
CA THR A 163 0.18 -11.21 3.73
C THR A 163 0.36 -9.85 3.06
N GLU A 164 0.73 -9.82 1.77
CA GLU A 164 0.88 -8.59 1.00
C GLU A 164 -0.44 -7.83 0.88
N ASP A 165 -1.49 -8.48 0.38
CA ASP A 165 -2.81 -7.86 0.24
C ASP A 165 -3.36 -7.37 1.58
N LEU A 166 -3.04 -8.08 2.68
CA LEU A 166 -3.45 -7.66 4.02
C LEU A 166 -2.69 -6.41 4.49
N VAL A 167 -1.42 -6.26 4.14
CA VAL A 167 -0.65 -5.02 4.40
C VAL A 167 -1.21 -3.87 3.58
N VAL A 168 -1.40 -4.08 2.26
CA VAL A 168 -1.99 -3.09 1.34
C VAL A 168 -3.36 -2.63 1.83
N LEU A 169 -4.19 -3.56 2.30
CA LEU A 169 -5.50 -3.24 2.89
C LEU A 169 -5.36 -2.44 4.19
N GLY A 170 -4.39 -2.77 5.04
CA GLY A 170 -4.11 -2.03 6.28
C GLY A 170 -3.72 -0.58 5.99
N ASP A 171 -2.79 -0.36 5.06
CA ASP A 171 -2.37 0.97 4.59
C ASP A 171 -3.58 1.75 4.04
N SER A 172 -4.38 1.11 3.17
CA SER A 172 -5.57 1.71 2.56
C SER A 172 -6.64 2.10 3.57
N ILE A 173 -6.86 1.28 4.61
CA ILE A 173 -7.80 1.60 5.69
C ILE A 173 -7.35 2.86 6.44
N LEU A 174 -6.07 2.96 6.79
CA LEU A 174 -5.53 4.14 7.48
C LEU A 174 -5.69 5.39 6.62
N ALA A 175 -5.34 5.31 5.33
CA ALA A 175 -5.48 6.41 4.38
C ALA A 175 -6.94 6.88 4.25
N MET A 176 -7.90 5.95 4.10
CA MET A 176 -9.31 6.29 3.96
C MET A 176 -9.92 6.87 5.24
N LEU A 177 -9.49 6.43 6.41
CA LEU A 177 -9.93 7.03 7.67
C LEU A 177 -9.45 8.48 7.79
N VAL A 178 -8.20 8.77 7.40
CA VAL A 178 -7.67 10.15 7.35
C VAL A 178 -8.43 10.98 6.31
N HIS A 179 -8.64 10.44 5.10
CA HIS A 179 -9.42 11.11 4.05
C HIS A 179 -10.85 11.47 4.51
N ASN A 180 -11.46 10.60 5.32
CA ASN A 180 -12.80 10.79 5.90
C ASN A 180 -12.79 11.65 7.18
N GLY A 181 -11.69 12.33 7.49
CA GLY A 181 -11.62 13.35 8.55
C GLY A 181 -10.96 12.91 9.85
N ALA A 182 -10.38 11.72 9.94
CA ALA A 182 -9.56 11.38 11.10
C ALA A 182 -8.26 12.22 11.09
N PRO A 183 -7.88 12.83 12.23
CA PRO A 183 -6.86 13.87 12.23
C PRO A 183 -5.42 13.37 12.10
N ASP A 184 -5.14 12.11 12.41
CA ASP A 184 -3.77 11.64 12.62
C ASP A 184 -3.61 10.16 12.21
N ALA A 185 -2.82 9.93 11.16
CA ALA A 185 -2.54 8.60 10.63
C ALA A 185 -1.69 7.74 11.59
N ASP A 186 -0.75 8.34 12.32
CA ASP A 186 0.09 7.63 13.28
C ASP A 186 -0.74 7.15 14.48
N LYS A 187 -1.69 7.98 14.93
CA LYS A 187 -2.63 7.59 15.97
C LYS A 187 -3.52 6.43 15.54
N LEU A 188 -4.07 6.48 14.33
CA LEU A 188 -4.86 5.39 13.76
C LEU A 188 -4.06 4.09 13.64
N TYR A 189 -2.79 4.18 13.23
CA TYR A 189 -1.88 3.03 13.20
C TYR A 189 -1.73 2.40 14.59
N LEU A 190 -1.51 3.21 15.63
CA LEU A 190 -1.41 2.73 17.01
C LEU A 190 -2.74 2.13 17.52
N GLU A 191 -3.88 2.68 17.11
CA GLU A 191 -5.19 2.13 17.42
C GLU A 191 -5.41 0.77 16.77
N LEU A 192 -5.06 0.60 15.48
CA LEU A 192 -5.12 -0.68 14.78
C LEU A 192 -4.18 -1.72 15.44
N GLN A 193 -2.96 -1.31 15.79
CA GLN A 193 -2.00 -2.17 16.47
C GLN A 193 -2.54 -2.64 17.84
N ARG A 194 -3.10 -1.72 18.64
CA ARG A 194 -3.73 -2.04 19.92
C ARG A 194 -4.91 -2.98 19.72
N PHE A 195 -5.78 -2.69 18.75
CA PHE A 195 -6.93 -3.51 18.42
C PHE A 195 -6.52 -4.97 18.17
N ILE A 196 -5.52 -5.24 17.32
CA ILE A 196 -5.06 -6.61 17.05
C ILE A 196 -4.41 -7.27 18.27
N LYS A 197 -3.70 -6.51 19.09
CA LYS A 197 -3.11 -7.01 20.32
C LYS A 197 -4.18 -7.49 21.31
N GLU A 198 -5.22 -6.69 21.52
CA GLU A 198 -6.29 -6.90 22.51
C GLU A 198 -7.37 -7.89 22.05
N MET A 199 -7.59 -8.02 20.72
CA MET A 199 -8.56 -8.98 20.19
C MET A 199 -8.34 -10.40 20.73
N PRO A 200 -9.40 -11.11 21.14
CA PRO A 200 -9.33 -12.55 21.46
C PRO A 200 -8.79 -13.36 20.28
N PRO A 201 -8.39 -14.63 20.49
CA PRO A 201 -7.94 -15.50 19.41
C PRO A 201 -9.00 -15.67 18.31
N PHE A 202 -8.57 -15.53 17.06
CA PHE A 202 -9.37 -15.80 15.85
C PHE A 202 -8.47 -16.37 14.74
N ARG A 203 -9.11 -16.99 13.74
CA ARG A 203 -8.38 -17.52 12.58
C ARG A 203 -7.74 -16.37 11.79
N GLY A 204 -6.42 -16.42 11.59
CA GLY A 204 -5.65 -15.37 10.90
C GLY A 204 -5.02 -14.32 11.83
N LYS A 205 -5.21 -14.40 13.17
CA LYS A 205 -4.61 -13.41 14.10
C LYS A 205 -3.08 -13.33 13.99
N SER A 206 -2.39 -14.45 13.74
CA SER A 206 -0.93 -14.47 13.53
C SER A 206 -0.53 -13.71 12.27
N ILE A 207 -1.29 -13.87 11.19
CA ILE A 207 -1.08 -13.16 9.92
C ILE A 207 -1.30 -11.66 10.12
N CYS A 208 -2.36 -11.26 10.86
CA CYS A 208 -2.58 -9.85 11.21
C CYS A 208 -1.40 -9.26 11.98
N ARG A 209 -0.85 -9.99 12.96
CA ARG A 209 0.31 -9.51 13.73
C ARG A 209 1.55 -9.34 12.85
N GLN A 210 1.78 -10.25 11.94
CA GLN A 210 2.86 -10.19 10.96
C GLN A 210 2.66 -9.02 10.00
N ALA A 211 1.50 -8.90 9.37
CA ALA A 211 1.17 -7.81 8.47
C ALA A 211 1.32 -6.44 9.16
N MET A 212 0.91 -6.33 10.45
CA MET A 212 0.99 -5.09 11.23
C MET A 212 2.43 -4.55 11.35
N THR A 213 3.47 -5.40 11.31
CA THR A 213 4.86 -4.93 11.31
C THR A 213 5.24 -4.21 10.01
N LEU A 214 4.52 -4.47 8.93
CA LEU A 214 4.76 -3.94 7.59
C LEU A 214 3.76 -2.84 7.19
N VAL A 215 2.60 -2.73 7.84
CA VAL A 215 1.64 -1.63 7.63
C VAL A 215 2.31 -0.29 7.96
N ARG A 216 2.06 0.72 7.14
CA ARG A 216 2.58 2.08 7.34
C ARG A 216 1.45 3.11 7.26
N PRO A 217 1.47 4.13 8.13
CA PRO A 217 0.63 5.31 7.97
C PRO A 217 1.10 6.13 6.76
N ASN A 218 0.21 7.01 6.28
CA ASN A 218 0.49 7.93 5.19
C ASN A 218 0.82 7.29 3.82
N VAL A 219 0.34 6.08 3.55
CA VAL A 219 0.37 5.48 2.21
C VAL A 219 -1.01 5.65 1.58
N TRP A 220 -1.10 6.38 0.46
CA TRP A 220 -2.38 6.83 -0.07
C TRP A 220 -3.00 5.94 -1.14
N SER A 221 -2.23 5.00 -1.70
CA SER A 221 -2.73 4.09 -2.72
C SER A 221 -2.19 2.66 -2.58
N PRO A 222 -2.94 1.64 -3.06
CA PRO A 222 -2.45 0.27 -3.13
C PRO A 222 -1.13 0.12 -3.90
N ALA A 223 -0.94 0.90 -4.98
CA ALA A 223 0.28 0.87 -5.78
C ALA A 223 1.50 1.36 -5.00
N GLU A 224 1.36 2.41 -4.19
CA GLU A 224 2.42 2.87 -3.28
C GLU A 224 2.79 1.80 -2.24
N SER A 225 1.80 1.08 -1.69
CA SER A 225 2.05 -0.04 -0.77
C SER A 225 2.84 -1.15 -1.45
N SER A 226 2.42 -1.59 -2.64
CA SER A 226 3.09 -2.64 -3.43
C SER A 226 4.51 -2.20 -3.84
N LEU A 227 4.68 -0.97 -4.29
CA LEU A 227 5.98 -0.37 -4.58
C LEU A 227 6.92 -0.45 -3.36
N ARG A 228 6.45 0.05 -2.22
CA ARG A 228 7.21 0.05 -0.97
C ARG A 228 7.63 -1.37 -0.54
N LEU A 229 6.68 -2.29 -0.49
CA LEU A 229 6.93 -3.68 -0.11
C LEU A 229 7.88 -4.37 -1.10
N GLY A 230 7.66 -4.19 -2.40
CA GLY A 230 8.48 -4.77 -3.44
C GLY A 230 9.95 -4.38 -3.30
N VAL A 231 10.25 -3.08 -3.21
CA VAL A 231 11.66 -2.63 -3.10
C VAL A 231 12.29 -3.00 -1.75
N GLN A 232 11.52 -3.01 -0.65
CA GLN A 232 12.03 -3.41 0.66
C GLN A 232 12.45 -4.89 0.72
N ARG A 233 11.78 -5.77 -0.03
CA ARG A 233 12.16 -7.18 -0.18
C ARG A 233 13.52 -7.36 -0.84
N HIS A 234 13.99 -6.36 -1.57
CA HIS A 234 15.34 -6.30 -2.15
C HIS A 234 16.35 -5.53 -1.28
N GLY A 235 16.06 -5.32 -0.01
CA GLY A 235 17.00 -4.69 0.94
C GLY A 235 16.99 -3.16 0.92
N ILE A 236 16.11 -2.51 0.15
CA ILE A 236 15.98 -1.05 0.20
C ILE A 236 15.48 -0.64 1.60
N PRO A 237 16.15 0.30 2.29
CA PRO A 237 15.75 0.74 3.61
C PRO A 237 14.36 1.39 3.60
N ASP A 238 13.69 1.39 4.76
CA ASP A 238 12.36 1.98 4.93
C ASP A 238 12.42 3.50 4.65
N GLY A 239 11.79 3.93 3.57
CA GLY A 239 11.59 5.35 3.23
C GLY A 239 10.36 5.91 3.93
N ARG A 240 10.31 7.21 4.12
CA ARG A 240 9.10 7.89 4.62
C ARG A 240 8.06 8.01 3.50
N CYS A 241 6.81 7.68 3.83
CA CYS A 241 5.72 7.74 2.87
C CYS A 241 5.04 9.12 2.87
N ASN A 242 4.66 9.60 1.68
CA ASN A 242 3.95 10.86 1.44
C ASN A 242 4.53 12.06 2.22
N VAL A 243 5.84 12.22 2.07
CA VAL A 243 6.60 13.25 2.78
C VAL A 243 6.45 14.61 2.10
N VAL A 244 6.03 15.60 2.86
CA VAL A 244 6.19 16.99 2.46
C VAL A 244 7.68 17.33 2.49
N VAL A 245 8.23 17.73 1.34
CA VAL A 245 9.66 18.01 1.21
C VAL A 245 9.98 19.35 1.91
N PRO A 246 10.87 19.34 2.92
CA PRO A 246 11.15 20.55 3.69
C PRO A 246 11.75 21.67 2.83
N GLY A 247 11.21 22.89 2.96
CA GLY A 247 11.76 24.09 2.33
C GLY A 247 11.56 24.20 0.81
N ILE A 248 10.80 23.29 0.19
CA ILE A 248 10.51 23.32 -1.25
C ILE A 248 9.01 23.42 -1.48
N THR A 249 8.58 24.42 -2.22
CA THR A 249 7.17 24.66 -2.58
C THR A 249 7.02 24.88 -4.08
N PHE A 250 5.84 24.69 -4.60
CA PHE A 250 5.45 25.19 -5.92
C PHE A 250 5.51 26.72 -5.97
N ARG A 251 5.51 27.33 -7.16
CA ARG A 251 5.39 28.79 -7.34
C ARG A 251 4.13 29.36 -6.69
N SER A 252 3.08 28.56 -6.61
CA SER A 252 1.82 28.89 -5.91
C SER A 252 1.94 28.96 -4.39
N GLY A 253 3.08 28.57 -3.81
CA GLY A 253 3.27 28.41 -2.36
C GLY A 253 2.80 27.05 -1.81
N ALA A 254 2.15 26.22 -2.61
CA ALA A 254 1.71 24.90 -2.19
C ALA A 254 2.92 23.98 -1.89
N ALA A 255 2.79 23.13 -0.87
CA ALA A 255 3.82 22.17 -0.49
C ALA A 255 4.04 21.10 -1.59
N ILE A 256 5.29 20.67 -1.75
CA ILE A 256 5.65 19.52 -2.59
C ILE A 256 5.78 18.29 -1.71
N SER A 257 5.10 17.21 -2.07
CA SER A 257 5.20 15.90 -1.40
C SER A 257 5.77 14.84 -2.34
N LEU A 258 6.33 13.77 -1.78
CA LEU A 258 6.84 12.60 -2.49
C LEU A 258 6.23 11.34 -1.89
N ASP A 259 5.87 10.35 -2.74
CA ASP A 259 5.21 9.13 -2.30
C ASP A 259 6.11 8.32 -1.37
N ILE A 260 7.40 8.19 -1.71
CA ILE A 260 8.41 7.61 -0.83
C ILE A 260 9.67 8.49 -0.90
N ALA A 261 10.25 8.85 0.25
CA ALA A 261 11.46 9.66 0.29
C ALA A 261 12.44 9.20 1.38
N TRP A 262 13.72 9.23 1.02
CA TRP A 262 14.87 9.15 1.93
C TRP A 262 15.43 10.56 2.03
N VAL A 263 14.91 11.32 2.98
CA VAL A 263 15.13 12.78 3.10
C VAL A 263 16.59 13.11 3.34
N GLU A 264 17.27 12.31 4.15
CA GLU A 264 18.70 12.42 4.48
C GLU A 264 19.61 12.27 3.27
N PHE A 265 19.16 11.48 2.26
CA PHE A 265 19.88 11.27 1.00
C PHE A 265 19.37 12.13 -0.15
N LYS A 266 18.29 12.87 0.06
CA LYS A 266 17.57 13.63 -0.99
C LYS A 266 17.24 12.76 -2.20
N VAL A 267 16.77 11.54 -1.96
CA VAL A 267 16.26 10.61 -2.97
C VAL A 267 14.78 10.44 -2.74
N GLY A 268 13.98 10.57 -3.79
CA GLY A 268 12.54 10.39 -3.75
C GLY A 268 12.03 9.53 -4.90
N VAL A 269 10.92 8.85 -4.65
CA VAL A 269 10.20 8.06 -5.63
C VAL A 269 8.79 8.58 -5.73
N GLU A 270 8.27 8.64 -6.95
CA GLU A 270 6.91 9.06 -7.28
C GLU A 270 6.27 8.01 -8.17
N TYR A 271 5.10 7.53 -7.81
CA TYR A 271 4.32 6.62 -8.63
C TYR A 271 3.44 7.39 -9.62
N ASP A 272 3.79 7.33 -10.89
CA ASP A 272 3.01 7.93 -11.98
C ASP A 272 2.01 6.88 -12.51
N GLY A 273 0.78 6.94 -12.01
CA GLY A 273 -0.32 6.17 -12.56
C GLY A 273 -0.72 6.73 -13.94
N ASP A 274 -0.86 5.89 -14.95
CA ASP A 274 -1.16 6.24 -16.36
C ASP A 274 -2.38 7.16 -16.60
N ARG A 275 -3.12 7.49 -15.54
CA ARG A 275 -4.39 8.23 -15.60
C ARG A 275 -4.23 9.74 -15.81
N HIS A 276 -3.02 10.31 -15.71
CA HIS A 276 -2.81 11.77 -15.69
C HIS A 276 -2.17 12.36 -16.94
N ARG A 277 -1.86 11.54 -17.97
CA ARG A 277 -1.11 11.99 -19.16
C ARG A 277 -1.85 12.96 -20.09
N THR A 278 -3.18 13.11 -19.97
CA THR A 278 -4.00 13.97 -20.83
C THR A 278 -4.28 15.37 -20.25
N ASP A 279 -4.01 15.60 -18.96
CA ASP A 279 -4.24 16.91 -18.32
C ASP A 279 -3.01 17.81 -18.42
N LYS A 280 -3.10 18.87 -19.26
CA LYS A 280 -2.03 19.87 -19.44
C LYS A 280 -1.70 20.63 -18.14
N ILE A 281 -2.66 20.78 -17.22
CA ILE A 281 -2.43 21.49 -15.96
C ILE A 281 -1.60 20.59 -15.04
N GLN A 282 -1.99 19.32 -14.93
CA GLN A 282 -1.23 18.36 -14.14
C GLN A 282 0.19 18.17 -14.70
N TRP A 283 0.36 18.04 -16.01
CA TRP A 283 1.67 17.94 -16.66
C TRP A 283 2.59 19.10 -16.33
N ARG A 284 2.06 20.36 -16.36
CA ARG A 284 2.85 21.57 -15.98
C ARG A 284 3.25 21.51 -14.51
N ARG A 285 2.36 21.07 -13.64
CA ARG A 285 2.61 20.92 -12.20
C ARG A 285 3.68 19.87 -11.92
N ASP A 286 3.64 18.74 -12.62
CA ASP A 286 4.64 17.67 -12.49
C ASP A 286 6.02 18.12 -12.98
N ASN A 287 6.09 18.87 -14.09
CA ASN A 287 7.33 19.46 -14.56
C ASN A 287 7.89 20.49 -13.57
N GLU A 288 7.06 21.37 -13.04
CA GLU A 288 7.47 22.33 -12.01
C GLU A 288 8.00 21.59 -10.77
N LYS A 289 7.33 20.55 -10.31
CA LYS A 289 7.76 19.70 -9.19
C LYS A 289 9.17 19.14 -9.45
N ARG A 290 9.39 18.54 -10.63
CA ARG A 290 10.68 17.96 -11.03
C ARG A 290 11.80 19.02 -11.07
N GLU A 291 11.54 20.20 -11.65
CA GLU A 291 12.49 21.29 -11.69
C GLU A 291 12.85 21.78 -10.29
N ARG A 292 11.85 22.02 -9.43
CA ARG A 292 12.06 22.49 -8.06
C ARG A 292 12.90 21.50 -7.24
N LEU A 293 12.56 20.23 -7.30
CA LEU A 293 13.30 19.16 -6.60
C LEU A 293 14.74 19.08 -7.10
N ARG A 294 14.95 19.08 -8.43
CA ARG A 294 16.29 19.03 -9.02
C ARG A 294 17.14 20.25 -8.62
N ALA A 295 16.57 21.46 -8.65
CA ALA A 295 17.27 22.68 -8.25
C ALA A 295 17.75 22.66 -6.79
N HIS A 296 17.09 21.87 -5.92
CA HIS A 296 17.47 21.68 -4.51
C HIS A 296 18.28 20.40 -4.27
N GLY A 297 18.79 19.78 -5.35
CA GLY A 297 19.68 18.63 -5.30
C GLY A 297 18.99 17.30 -5.01
N TRP A 298 17.67 17.19 -5.17
CA TRP A 298 16.96 15.93 -5.06
C TRP A 298 17.11 15.07 -6.32
N ILE A 299 17.21 13.76 -6.11
CA ILE A 299 17.09 12.77 -7.18
C ILE A 299 15.66 12.24 -7.12
N LEU A 300 14.89 12.43 -8.19
CA LEU A 300 13.53 11.92 -8.31
C LEU A 300 13.49 10.74 -9.29
N ILE A 301 12.94 9.63 -8.82
CA ILE A 301 12.71 8.42 -9.61
C ILE A 301 11.21 8.30 -9.87
N ILE A 302 10.82 8.35 -11.14
CA ILE A 302 9.42 8.11 -11.54
C ILE A 302 9.24 6.61 -11.75
N VAL A 303 8.14 6.08 -11.20
CA VAL A 303 7.74 4.67 -11.23
C VAL A 303 6.35 4.57 -11.84
N THR A 304 6.17 3.64 -12.77
CA THR A 304 4.89 3.36 -13.42
C THR A 304 4.41 1.94 -13.09
N ALA A 305 3.20 1.59 -13.50
CA ALA A 305 2.67 0.23 -13.32
C ALA A 305 3.57 -0.85 -13.92
N GLN A 306 4.29 -0.53 -15.03
CA GLN A 306 5.22 -1.46 -15.66
C GLN A 306 6.40 -1.85 -14.76
N ASN A 307 6.83 -0.97 -13.86
CA ASN A 307 7.88 -1.27 -12.90
C ASN A 307 7.46 -2.22 -11.77
N LEU A 308 6.15 -2.51 -11.66
CA LEU A 308 5.56 -3.38 -10.65
C LEU A 308 4.90 -4.63 -11.23
N ILE A 309 5.06 -4.90 -12.54
CA ILE A 309 4.33 -5.96 -13.23
C ILE A 309 4.80 -7.37 -12.83
N ASP A 310 6.08 -7.51 -12.52
CA ASP A 310 6.70 -8.78 -12.12
C ASP A 310 7.92 -8.57 -11.20
N GLU A 311 8.40 -9.65 -10.60
CA GLU A 311 9.55 -9.64 -9.68
C GLU A 311 10.83 -9.11 -10.35
N MET A 312 11.05 -9.33 -11.64
CA MET A 312 12.22 -8.83 -12.36
C MET A 312 12.19 -7.31 -12.48
N SER A 313 11.05 -6.75 -12.88
CA SER A 313 10.84 -5.30 -12.97
C SER A 313 10.99 -4.61 -11.62
N ILE A 314 10.51 -5.24 -10.55
CA ILE A 314 10.69 -4.76 -9.17
C ILE A 314 12.17 -4.81 -8.76
N ALA A 315 12.89 -5.88 -9.08
CA ALA A 315 14.31 -6.01 -8.78
C ALA A 315 15.15 -4.93 -9.49
N GLU A 316 14.86 -4.67 -10.78
CA GLU A 316 15.52 -3.61 -11.56
C GLU A 316 15.25 -2.21 -10.95
N LEU A 317 14.00 -1.94 -10.56
CA LEU A 317 13.63 -0.71 -9.88
C LEU A 317 14.36 -0.57 -8.54
N ALA A 318 14.37 -1.63 -7.72
CA ALA A 318 15.05 -1.64 -6.43
C ALA A 318 16.56 -1.40 -6.60
N LEU A 319 17.21 -2.02 -7.59
CA LEU A 319 18.61 -1.79 -7.90
C LEU A 319 18.89 -0.35 -8.32
N ARG A 320 17.99 0.24 -9.13
CA ARG A 320 18.06 1.66 -9.51
C ARG A 320 17.99 2.58 -8.29
N ILE A 321 17.07 2.30 -7.35
CA ILE A 321 16.93 3.05 -6.10
C ILE A 321 18.19 2.88 -5.24
N ALA A 322 18.67 1.63 -5.06
CA ALA A 322 19.88 1.32 -4.30
C ALA A 322 21.09 2.12 -4.78
N ARG A 323 21.32 2.17 -6.09
CA ARG A 323 22.41 2.95 -6.69
C ARG A 323 22.29 4.43 -6.38
N ARG A 324 21.09 5.03 -6.48
CA ARG A 324 20.88 6.45 -6.17
C ARG A 324 21.07 6.76 -4.69
N LEU A 325 20.67 5.87 -3.81
CA LEU A 325 20.92 5.99 -2.37
C LEU A 325 22.42 5.88 -2.07
N ALA A 326 23.12 4.91 -2.67
CA ALA A 326 24.55 4.74 -2.50
C ALA A 326 25.36 5.92 -3.04
N GLU A 327 25.00 6.50 -4.19
CA GLU A 327 25.59 7.76 -4.72
C GLU A 327 25.47 8.92 -3.72
N ARG A 328 24.55 8.83 -2.76
CA ARG A 328 24.32 9.80 -1.69
C ARG A 328 24.92 9.38 -0.34
N GLY A 329 25.73 8.32 -0.31
CA GLY A 329 26.43 7.86 0.88
C GLY A 329 25.68 6.81 1.72
N ALA A 330 24.56 6.27 1.23
CA ALA A 330 23.92 5.15 1.91
C ALA A 330 24.69 3.84 1.65
N THR A 331 24.77 2.98 2.66
CA THR A 331 25.22 1.57 2.50
C THR A 331 23.99 0.69 2.36
N ILE A 332 23.88 -0.04 1.27
CA ILE A 332 22.74 -0.89 0.94
C ILE A 332 23.18 -2.35 0.87
N GLU A 333 22.56 -3.21 1.66
CA GLU A 333 22.62 -4.66 1.51
C GLU A 333 21.52 -5.07 0.55
N PHE A 334 21.88 -5.22 -0.72
CA PHE A 334 20.91 -5.49 -1.78
C PHE A 334 20.72 -7.00 -1.95
N GLU A 335 19.46 -7.44 -1.85
CA GLU A 335 19.05 -8.82 -2.09
C GLU A 335 18.68 -9.00 -3.57
N VAL A 336 19.46 -9.79 -4.30
CA VAL A 336 19.19 -10.08 -5.73
C VAL A 336 17.88 -10.84 -5.91
N ILE A 337 17.61 -11.78 -5.00
CA ILE A 337 16.34 -12.49 -4.90
C ILE A 337 15.54 -11.86 -3.76
N ALA A 338 14.32 -11.45 -4.07
CA ALA A 338 13.43 -10.85 -3.07
C ALA A 338 13.23 -11.78 -1.87
N ILE A 339 13.51 -11.31 -0.67
CA ILE A 339 13.17 -12.06 0.55
C ILE A 339 11.65 -12.18 0.71
N SER A 340 11.20 -13.19 1.45
CA SER A 340 9.78 -13.34 1.75
C SER A 340 9.25 -12.21 2.64
N LEU A 341 7.93 -11.94 2.60
CA LEU A 341 7.31 -10.96 3.49
C LEU A 341 7.40 -11.38 4.96
N GLU A 342 7.44 -12.69 5.25
CA GLU A 342 7.66 -13.24 6.58
C GLU A 342 9.04 -12.86 7.11
N GLU A 343 10.04 -12.95 6.26
CA GLU A 343 11.41 -12.58 6.60
C GLU A 343 11.55 -11.06 6.76
N LEU A 344 10.96 -10.29 5.85
CA LEU A 344 10.91 -8.84 5.95
C LEU A 344 10.23 -8.40 7.27
N ALA A 345 9.10 -9.00 7.63
CA ALA A 345 8.39 -8.74 8.87
C ALA A 345 9.25 -9.04 10.11
N ARG A 346 10.05 -10.13 10.09
CA ARG A 346 11.00 -10.44 11.17
C ARG A 346 12.11 -9.39 11.27
N LYS A 347 12.70 -8.98 10.13
CA LYS A 347 13.73 -7.92 10.10
C LYS A 347 13.17 -6.59 10.69
N HIS A 348 11.93 -6.25 10.38
CA HIS A 348 11.26 -5.04 10.92
C HIS A 348 10.89 -5.17 12.41
N GLY A 349 10.37 -6.31 12.86
CA GLY A 349 10.03 -6.57 14.26
C GLY A 349 11.22 -6.37 15.20
N HIS A 350 12.40 -6.88 14.83
CA HIS A 350 13.63 -6.69 15.63
C HIS A 350 14.14 -5.23 15.68
N ARG A 351 13.85 -4.42 14.66
CA ARG A 351 14.21 -2.98 14.68
C ARG A 351 13.31 -2.16 15.61
N TYR A 352 12.06 -2.55 15.74
CA TYR A 352 11.08 -1.86 16.59
C TYR A 352 11.37 -2.10 18.09
N ASP A 353 11.78 -3.31 18.48
CA ASP A 353 12.15 -3.64 19.86
C ASP A 353 13.46 -2.98 20.32
N ARG A 354 14.38 -2.67 19.41
CA ARG A 354 15.66 -1.98 19.74
C ARG A 354 15.54 -0.46 19.90
N ARG A 355 14.39 0.13 19.55
CA ARG A 355 14.14 1.59 19.69
C ARG A 355 13.26 1.93 20.91
N ARG A 356 12.92 0.94 21.72
CA ARG A 356 12.32 1.10 23.05
C ARG A 356 13.39 0.93 24.12
#